data_f95654468beb04c6d4971dc2d38804a4
#
_entry.id   f95654468beb04c6d4971dc2d38804a4
#
_cell.length_a   1.000
_cell.length_b   1.000
_cell.length_c   1.000
_cell.angle_alpha   90.00
_cell.angle_beta   90.00
_cell.angle_gamma   90.00
#
_symmetry.space_group_name_H-M   'P 1'
#
loop_
_entity.id
_entity.type
_entity.pdbx_description
1 polymer ?
#
loop_
_entity_poly.entity_id
_entity_poly.type
_entity_poly.pdbx_seq_one_letter_code
_entity_poly.pdbx_strand_id
1 'polypeptide(L)'
;NNCNEIGLTGADGNSILAHKRKASPPAGGGGLPAGQAGLEGADFGFVGDVDMVNVDLIKSLLEKNIALVLAPITHDGKGQLLNTNADTIAQEIAKAMSHEYEVQLIYSFEKSGVLLNVNDESSVIQKLNWE
;
A
#
# COMPACT_ATOMS: atom_id res chain seq x y z
N ASN A 1 -15.73 -3.59 -23.58
CA ASN A 1 -15.60 -3.22 -22.19
C ASN A 1 -16.14 -1.80 -22.00
N ASN A 2 -17.16 -1.61 -21.19
CA ASN A 2 -17.75 -0.29 -20.93
C ASN A 2 -17.18 0.32 -19.62
N CYS A 3 -15.96 -0.07 -19.23
CA CYS A 3 -15.28 0.53 -18.09
C CYS A 3 -14.39 1.66 -18.58
N ASN A 4 -14.60 2.85 -18.03
CA ASN A 4 -13.73 4.00 -18.26
C ASN A 4 -12.63 3.97 -17.20
N GLU A 5 -11.43 3.61 -17.60
CA GLU A 5 -10.30 3.35 -16.70
C GLU A 5 -9.05 4.15 -17.09
N ILE A 6 -8.24 4.48 -16.10
CA ILE A 6 -6.93 5.09 -16.28
C ILE A 6 -5.89 4.39 -15.41
N GLY A 7 -4.74 4.03 -16.01
CA GLY A 7 -3.57 3.56 -15.28
C GLY A 7 -2.73 4.73 -14.79
N LEU A 8 -2.35 4.71 -13.52
CA LEU A 8 -1.52 5.73 -12.88
C LEU A 8 -0.40 5.08 -12.07
N THR A 9 0.69 5.83 -11.94
CA THR A 9 1.69 5.64 -10.88
C THR A 9 1.53 6.71 -9.83
N GLY A 10 2.21 6.59 -8.69
CA GLY A 10 2.22 7.65 -7.68
C GLY A 10 2.81 8.98 -8.17
N ALA A 11 3.63 8.95 -9.23
CA ALA A 11 4.20 10.16 -9.83
C ALA A 11 3.19 10.93 -10.69
N ASP A 12 2.19 10.24 -11.26
CA ASP A 12 1.18 10.88 -12.10
C ASP A 12 0.30 11.78 -11.25
N GLY A 13 0.31 13.08 -11.55
CA GLY A 13 -0.40 14.09 -10.79
C GLY A 13 0.01 14.18 -9.31
N ASN A 14 1.21 13.71 -8.94
CA ASN A 14 1.64 13.57 -7.55
C ASN A 14 0.58 12.82 -6.71
N SER A 15 0.05 11.72 -7.25
CA SER A 15 -1.04 10.98 -6.61
C SER A 15 -0.61 10.30 -5.32
N ILE A 16 0.64 9.81 -5.21
CA ILE A 16 1.17 9.16 -4.00
C ILE A 16 2.63 9.57 -3.79
N LEU A 17 2.85 10.38 -2.77
CA LEU A 17 4.18 10.75 -2.31
C LEU A 17 4.71 9.73 -1.30
N ALA A 18 5.99 9.42 -1.38
CA ALA A 18 6.66 8.48 -0.49
C ALA A 18 8.08 8.92 -0.19
N HIS A 19 8.68 8.40 0.86
CA HIS A 19 10.12 8.53 1.09
C HIS A 19 10.81 7.18 0.90
N LYS A 20 12.09 7.24 0.54
CA LYS A 20 12.91 6.02 0.45
C LYS A 20 13.02 5.37 1.83
N ARG A 21 12.73 4.07 1.91
CA ARG A 21 12.88 3.30 3.15
C ARG A 21 14.33 3.35 3.63
N LYS A 22 14.52 3.68 4.88
CA LYS A 22 15.85 3.70 5.48
C LYS A 22 16.40 2.28 5.59
N ALA A 23 17.71 2.13 5.39
CA ALA A 23 18.38 0.87 5.69
C ALA A 23 18.13 0.48 7.15
N SER A 24 17.98 -0.82 7.40
CA SER A 24 17.88 -1.32 8.78
C SER A 24 19.18 -1.03 9.54
N PRO A 25 19.11 -0.65 10.82
CA PRO A 25 20.32 -0.48 11.64
C PRO A 25 21.09 -1.80 11.73
N PRO A 26 22.43 -1.75 11.85
CA PRO A 26 23.20 -2.95 12.08
C PRO A 26 22.78 -3.64 13.40
N ALA A 27 22.95 -4.96 13.46
CA ALA A 27 22.64 -5.76 14.63
C ALA A 27 23.27 -5.15 15.90
N GLY A 28 22.47 -4.78 16.89
CA GLY A 28 22.91 -4.18 18.16
C GLY A 28 22.27 -2.85 18.54
N GLY A 29 21.47 -2.25 17.68
CA GLY A 29 20.77 -1.00 17.96
C GLY A 29 19.26 -1.13 17.85
N GLY A 30 18.56 -1.33 18.98
CA GLY A 30 17.08 -1.26 19.09
C GLY A 30 16.31 -2.21 18.17
N GLY A 31 15.40 -2.98 18.73
CA GLY A 31 14.65 -4.02 17.99
C GLY A 31 13.92 -3.49 16.76
N LEU A 32 14.02 -4.21 15.65
CA LEU A 32 13.23 -4.00 14.46
C LEU A 32 11.74 -4.27 14.74
N PRO A 33 10.83 -3.61 14.02
CA PRO A 33 9.41 -3.95 14.07
C PRO A 33 9.18 -5.44 13.81
N ALA A 34 8.14 -5.99 14.43
CA ALA A 34 7.78 -7.40 14.21
C ALA A 34 7.63 -7.70 12.72
N GLY A 35 8.27 -8.75 12.25
CA GLY A 35 8.31 -9.14 10.82
C GLY A 35 9.55 -8.71 10.04
N GLN A 36 10.44 -7.90 10.63
CA GLN A 36 11.71 -7.50 10.01
C GLN A 36 12.94 -8.13 10.68
N ALA A 37 12.73 -9.08 11.57
CA ALA A 37 13.82 -9.84 12.19
C ALA A 37 14.64 -10.55 11.11
N GLY A 38 15.95 -10.39 11.15
CA GLY A 38 16.89 -10.95 10.17
C GLY A 38 17.25 -10.02 9.00
N LEU A 39 16.73 -8.80 8.98
CA LEU A 39 17.05 -7.79 7.96
C LEU A 39 18.02 -6.70 8.49
N GLU A 40 18.74 -7.00 9.57
CA GLU A 40 19.71 -6.08 10.17
C GLU A 40 20.82 -5.74 9.15
N GLY A 41 21.03 -4.45 8.95
CA GLY A 41 22.01 -3.95 7.98
C GLY A 41 21.55 -4.01 6.51
N ALA A 42 20.31 -4.45 6.22
CA ALA A 42 19.81 -4.50 4.85
C ALA A 42 19.57 -3.11 4.26
N ASP A 43 20.12 -2.88 3.07
CA ASP A 43 19.69 -1.76 2.20
C ASP A 43 18.54 -2.27 1.33
N PHE A 44 17.37 -1.64 1.47
CA PHE A 44 16.16 -1.97 0.71
C PHE A 44 16.17 -1.40 -0.72
N GLY A 45 17.25 -0.75 -1.15
CA GLY A 45 17.34 -0.13 -2.47
C GLY A 45 16.32 1.01 -2.62
N PHE A 46 15.55 1.01 -3.69
CA PHE A 46 14.54 2.03 -4.01
C PHE A 46 13.14 1.66 -3.51
N VAL A 47 13.04 1.09 -2.32
CA VAL A 47 11.75 0.84 -1.67
C VAL A 47 11.23 2.13 -1.05
N GLY A 48 9.94 2.43 -1.28
CA GLY A 48 9.24 3.59 -0.74
C GLY A 48 8.24 3.24 0.35
N ASP A 49 8.16 4.08 1.35
CA ASP A 49 7.08 4.10 2.34
C ASP A 49 6.20 5.32 2.09
N VAL A 50 4.87 5.12 2.03
CA VAL A 50 3.91 6.17 1.66
C VAL A 50 3.86 7.26 2.73
N ASP A 51 3.99 8.51 2.30
CA ASP A 51 3.87 9.69 3.14
C ASP A 51 2.51 10.38 2.98
N MET A 52 2.01 10.44 1.73
CA MET A 52 0.81 11.21 1.42
C MET A 52 0.10 10.62 0.19
N VAL A 53 -1.21 10.63 0.25
CA VAL A 53 -2.12 10.34 -0.87
C VAL A 53 -2.83 11.63 -1.26
N ASN A 54 -2.83 11.95 -2.55
CA ASN A 54 -3.55 13.10 -3.10
C ASN A 54 -5.04 12.78 -3.26
N VAL A 55 -5.80 12.97 -2.19
CA VAL A 55 -7.25 12.69 -2.13
C VAL A 55 -8.01 13.51 -3.17
N ASP A 56 -7.67 14.78 -3.38
CA ASP A 56 -8.37 15.66 -4.30
C ASP A 56 -8.26 15.17 -5.75
N LEU A 57 -7.08 14.72 -6.16
CA LEU A 57 -6.88 14.13 -7.49
C LEU A 57 -7.73 12.87 -7.66
N ILE A 58 -7.63 11.93 -6.71
CA ILE A 58 -8.37 10.67 -6.75
C ILE A 58 -9.87 10.94 -6.82
N LYS A 59 -10.38 11.79 -5.95
CA LYS A 59 -11.78 12.21 -5.89
C LYS A 59 -12.24 12.79 -7.23
N SER A 60 -11.46 13.72 -7.80
CA SER A 60 -11.80 14.38 -9.06
C SER A 60 -11.93 13.40 -10.25
N LEU A 61 -11.16 12.33 -10.26
CA LEU A 61 -11.24 11.29 -11.28
C LEU A 61 -12.43 10.35 -11.04
N LEU A 62 -12.66 9.94 -9.80
CA LEU A 62 -13.81 9.10 -9.43
C LEU A 62 -15.16 9.80 -9.71
N GLU A 63 -15.27 11.11 -9.44
CA GLU A 63 -16.46 11.91 -9.74
C GLU A 63 -16.75 11.99 -11.25
N LYS A 64 -15.76 11.73 -12.10
CA LYS A 64 -15.93 11.61 -13.56
C LYS A 64 -16.22 10.17 -14.01
N ASN A 65 -16.52 9.27 -13.07
CA ASN A 65 -16.73 7.85 -13.32
C ASN A 65 -15.51 7.18 -14.03
N ILE A 66 -14.31 7.57 -13.62
CA ILE A 66 -13.06 6.95 -14.09
C ILE A 66 -12.59 5.99 -12.99
N ALA A 67 -12.46 4.70 -13.35
CA ALA A 67 -11.83 3.72 -12.48
C ALA A 67 -10.31 3.88 -12.52
N LEU A 68 -9.66 3.87 -11.35
CA LEU A 68 -8.22 4.05 -11.24
C LEU A 68 -7.53 2.70 -11.09
N VAL A 69 -6.52 2.45 -11.92
CA VAL A 69 -5.62 1.30 -11.81
C VAL A 69 -4.25 1.83 -11.42
N LEU A 70 -3.85 1.59 -10.18
CA LEU A 70 -2.60 2.13 -9.62
C LEU A 70 -1.50 1.09 -9.66
N ALA A 71 -0.38 1.42 -10.30
CA ALA A 71 0.84 0.62 -10.24
C ALA A 71 1.57 0.85 -8.90
N PRO A 72 2.30 -0.15 -8.38
CA PRO A 72 3.01 -0.07 -7.11
C PRO A 72 4.31 0.76 -7.21
N ILE A 73 4.22 1.92 -7.85
CA ILE A 73 5.32 2.87 -8.06
C ILE A 73 4.90 4.20 -7.45
N THR A 74 5.73 4.71 -6.55
CA THR A 74 5.57 6.01 -5.90
C THR A 74 6.75 6.92 -6.25
N HIS A 75 6.82 8.11 -5.69
CA HIS A 75 7.92 9.03 -5.91
C HIS A 75 8.22 9.86 -4.65
N ASP A 76 9.44 10.42 -4.59
CA ASP A 76 9.91 11.21 -3.44
C ASP A 76 9.66 12.73 -3.59
N GLY A 77 8.99 13.17 -4.64
CA GLY A 77 8.76 14.58 -4.95
C GLY A 77 10.01 15.31 -5.50
N LYS A 78 11.12 14.60 -5.69
CA LYS A 78 12.39 15.16 -6.14
C LYS A 78 12.90 14.51 -7.44
N GLY A 79 12.06 13.67 -8.06
CA GLY A 79 12.36 12.99 -9.32
C GLY A 79 12.78 11.53 -9.17
N GLN A 80 12.89 10.99 -7.95
CA GLN A 80 13.19 9.58 -7.73
C GLN A 80 11.89 8.76 -7.65
N LEU A 81 11.79 7.74 -8.51
CA LEU A 81 10.75 6.74 -8.40
C LEU A 81 11.13 5.68 -7.34
N LEU A 82 10.11 5.20 -6.63
CA LEU A 82 10.25 4.23 -5.56
C LEU A 82 9.28 3.07 -5.79
N ASN A 83 9.73 1.85 -5.48
CA ASN A 83 8.89 0.66 -5.49
C ASN A 83 8.18 0.55 -4.13
N THR A 84 6.87 0.52 -4.12
CA THR A 84 6.07 0.42 -2.90
C THR A 84 5.16 -0.81 -2.98
N ASN A 85 4.96 -1.49 -1.85
CA ASN A 85 4.07 -2.65 -1.82
C ASN A 85 2.64 -2.24 -2.19
N ALA A 86 2.01 -2.99 -3.12
CA ALA A 86 0.67 -2.68 -3.63
C ALA A 86 -0.40 -2.73 -2.54
N ASP A 87 -0.30 -3.67 -1.59
CA ASP A 87 -1.25 -3.77 -0.47
C ASP A 87 -1.14 -2.56 0.45
N THR A 88 0.09 -2.05 0.67
CA THR A 88 0.32 -0.82 1.42
C THR A 88 -0.31 0.39 0.72
N ILE A 89 -0.15 0.51 -0.60
CA ILE A 89 -0.80 1.57 -1.39
C ILE A 89 -2.31 1.49 -1.26
N ALA A 90 -2.89 0.31 -1.44
CA ALA A 90 -4.34 0.11 -1.32
C ALA A 90 -4.86 0.49 0.08
N GLN A 91 -4.13 0.10 1.13
CA GLN A 91 -4.45 0.44 2.51
C GLN A 91 -4.38 1.95 2.77
N GLU A 92 -3.30 2.62 2.33
CA GLU A 92 -3.13 4.06 2.56
C GLU A 92 -4.15 4.89 1.77
N ILE A 93 -4.50 4.47 0.54
CA ILE A 93 -5.58 5.10 -0.22
C ILE A 93 -6.93 4.90 0.48
N ALA A 94 -7.25 3.67 0.90
CA ALA A 94 -8.50 3.39 1.61
C ALA A 94 -8.63 4.24 2.88
N LYS A 95 -7.56 4.34 3.66
CA LYS A 95 -7.49 5.17 4.86
C LYS A 95 -7.66 6.67 4.55
N ALA A 96 -6.96 7.19 3.54
CA ALA A 96 -7.08 8.60 3.15
C ALA A 96 -8.49 8.93 2.63
N MET A 97 -9.07 8.04 1.81
CA MET A 97 -10.40 8.24 1.22
C MET A 97 -11.54 8.03 2.22
N SER A 98 -11.32 7.33 3.33
CA SER A 98 -12.37 7.06 4.34
C SER A 98 -12.91 8.32 5.03
N HIS A 99 -12.22 9.45 4.92
CA HIS A 99 -12.72 10.74 5.40
C HIS A 99 -13.79 11.37 4.48
N GLU A 100 -13.83 10.92 3.21
CA GLU A 100 -14.73 11.48 2.17
C GLU A 100 -15.79 10.46 1.72
N TYR A 101 -15.50 9.16 1.86
CA TYR A 101 -16.34 8.07 1.35
C TYR A 101 -16.49 6.94 2.37
N GLU A 102 -17.57 6.20 2.26
CA GLU A 102 -17.64 4.86 2.84
C GLU A 102 -16.79 3.91 1.99
N VAL A 103 -15.66 3.46 2.53
CA VAL A 103 -14.66 2.67 1.80
C VAL A 103 -14.75 1.21 2.18
N GLN A 104 -14.80 0.34 1.18
CA GLN A 104 -14.62 -1.09 1.33
C GLN A 104 -13.31 -1.51 0.68
N LEU A 105 -12.36 -2.03 1.47
CA LEU A 105 -11.09 -2.56 0.98
C LEU A 105 -11.19 -4.07 0.79
N ILE A 106 -10.92 -4.53 -0.42
CA ILE A 106 -10.96 -5.94 -0.78
C ILE A 106 -9.56 -6.38 -1.20
N TYR A 107 -9.02 -7.39 -0.51
CA TYR A 107 -7.79 -8.06 -0.92
C TYR A 107 -8.12 -9.36 -1.65
N SER A 108 -7.47 -9.55 -2.81
CA SER A 108 -7.54 -10.80 -3.57
C SER A 108 -6.15 -11.45 -3.57
N PHE A 109 -6.03 -12.65 -3.05
CA PHE A 109 -4.77 -13.39 -2.94
C PHE A 109 -5.00 -14.90 -3.08
N GLU A 110 -3.93 -15.68 -3.15
CA GLU A 110 -3.97 -17.11 -3.48
C GLU A 110 -4.63 -18.00 -2.42
N LYS A 111 -4.73 -17.54 -1.16
CA LYS A 111 -5.34 -18.29 -0.06
C LYS A 111 -6.82 -17.96 0.08
N SER A 112 -7.59 -18.87 0.68
CA SER A 112 -9.04 -18.73 0.90
C SER A 112 -9.41 -17.58 1.84
N GLY A 113 -8.43 -16.99 2.51
CA GLY A 113 -8.59 -15.91 3.48
C GLY A 113 -7.44 -15.85 4.46
N VAL A 114 -7.58 -15.07 5.51
CA VAL A 114 -6.65 -15.05 6.64
C VAL A 114 -6.83 -16.35 7.42
N LEU A 115 -5.75 -17.12 7.57
CA LEU A 115 -5.77 -18.41 8.26
C LEU A 115 -5.29 -18.27 9.70
N LEU A 116 -5.97 -18.96 10.62
CA LEU A 116 -5.51 -19.08 12.00
C LEU A 116 -4.24 -19.93 12.09
N ASN A 117 -4.15 -20.96 11.24
CA ASN A 117 -2.97 -21.80 11.09
C ASN A 117 -2.58 -21.86 9.60
N VAL A 118 -1.38 -21.40 9.26
CA VAL A 118 -0.89 -21.30 7.87
C VAL A 118 -0.86 -22.65 7.14
N ASN A 119 -0.77 -23.76 7.87
CA ASN A 119 -0.73 -25.14 7.34
C ASN A 119 -2.12 -25.78 7.24
N ASP A 120 -3.19 -25.10 7.67
CA ASP A 120 -4.56 -25.61 7.65
C ASP A 120 -5.46 -24.65 6.88
N GLU A 121 -5.75 -24.97 5.63
CA GLU A 121 -6.60 -24.15 4.74
C GLU A 121 -8.06 -24.07 5.20
N SER A 122 -8.50 -24.96 6.10
CA SER A 122 -9.83 -24.90 6.68
C SER A 122 -9.96 -23.89 7.83
N SER A 123 -8.82 -23.39 8.33
CA SER A 123 -8.75 -22.48 9.48
C SER A 123 -8.99 -21.00 9.13
N VAL A 124 -9.84 -20.74 8.11
CA VAL A 124 -10.14 -19.37 7.66
C VAL A 124 -10.85 -18.58 8.75
N ILE A 125 -10.32 -17.41 9.08
CA ILE A 125 -10.94 -16.47 10.02
C ILE A 125 -12.05 -15.73 9.27
N GLN A 126 -13.30 -16.02 9.62
CA GLN A 126 -14.47 -15.45 8.95
C GLN A 126 -14.69 -13.98 9.29
N LYS A 127 -14.31 -13.56 10.48
CA LYS A 127 -14.50 -12.19 10.96
C LYS A 127 -13.45 -11.83 11.99
N LEU A 128 -12.78 -10.70 11.75
CA LEU A 128 -11.93 -10.04 12.73
C LEU A 128 -12.64 -8.76 13.17
N ASN A 129 -12.81 -8.58 14.47
CA ASN A 129 -13.25 -7.33 15.04
C ASN A 129 -12.03 -6.60 15.62
N TRP A 130 -12.00 -5.29 15.45
CA TRP A 130 -11.07 -4.43 16.13
C TRP A 130 -11.69 -4.01 17.47
N GLU A 131 -11.08 -4.40 18.58
CA GLU A 131 -11.41 -3.90 19.93
C GLU A 131 -10.28 -3.00 20.41
#